data_83b7e318d041832af9ac93f0b66107e9
#
_entry.id   83b7e318d041832af9ac93f0b66107e9
#
_cell.length_a   1.000
_cell.length_b   1.000
_cell.length_c   1.000
_cell.angle_alpha   90.00
_cell.angle_beta   90.00
_cell.angle_gamma   90.00
#
_symmetry.space_group_name_H-M   'P 1'
#
loop_
_entity.id
_entity.type
_entity.pdbx_description
1 polymer ?
#
loop_
_entity_poly.entity_id
_entity_poly.type
_entity_poly.pdbx_seq_one_letter_code
_entity_poly.pdbx_strand_id
1 'polypeptide(L)'
;MSSRRSSVNFAFGNFDVESGFAVSHQYDRSLGVIRPGKPVSLRATTVPEYVELNAYVLEGNGPYSPHEIREKGTSVPFYRSGNGWTATLPGRPDRTIVNYIVEGLHRSGHLHYADGRLPHEFARVFTHRVTSRRPPAWTNDAVVYQIFVDRFANADGPVGMPADDHHFAGGDLHGVTANLDWLTNLGVNCIWLTPVFTCDSYHGYDATDLKTIDPRFGGDEALVELIDAAHDRGMRVLLDLVPNHISHKHPWFTSARAGGAEKDWFFFNDDGSYLMFFGSVTMPKVNLDHPHARAAMIDVAAYWMREFGVDGYRIDHALGPSESFFAALSNELEEINP
;
A
#
# COMPACT_ATOMS: atom_id res chain seq x y z
N MET A 1 17.72 32.59 -19.84
CA MET A 1 16.53 32.39 -19.00
C MET A 1 16.48 30.92 -18.68
N SER A 2 16.90 30.56 -17.46
CA SER A 2 17.12 29.20 -17.02
C SER A 2 15.83 28.67 -16.36
N SER A 3 15.21 27.66 -16.97
CA SER A 3 14.05 26.93 -16.40
C SER A 3 14.54 26.04 -15.25
N ARG A 4 14.22 26.40 -14.01
CA ARG A 4 14.39 25.50 -12.87
C ARG A 4 13.38 24.38 -12.99
N ARG A 5 13.84 23.19 -13.34
CA ARG A 5 13.10 21.94 -13.14
C ARG A 5 13.13 21.63 -11.63
N SER A 6 11.99 21.68 -10.97
CA SER A 6 11.81 21.11 -9.63
C SER A 6 11.76 19.58 -9.75
N SER A 7 12.89 18.94 -9.57
CA SER A 7 12.94 17.49 -9.38
C SER A 7 12.52 17.17 -7.95
N VAL A 8 11.36 16.55 -7.80
CA VAL A 8 10.99 15.88 -6.54
C VAL A 8 11.81 14.60 -6.48
N ASN A 9 12.96 14.66 -5.85
CA ASN A 9 13.75 13.47 -5.53
C ASN A 9 13.13 12.78 -4.32
N PHE A 10 12.50 11.64 -4.54
CA PHE A 10 12.29 10.63 -3.50
C PHE A 10 13.63 9.94 -3.22
N ALA A 11 14.52 10.61 -2.52
CA ALA A 11 15.74 9.99 -2.04
C ALA A 11 15.43 9.25 -0.74
N PHE A 12 15.59 7.94 -0.74
CA PHE A 12 15.83 7.17 0.47
C PHE A 12 17.04 7.79 1.19
N GLY A 13 16.77 8.41 2.34
CA GLY A 13 17.68 8.74 3.42
C GLY A 13 19.14 9.03 3.09
N ASN A 14 19.43 10.15 2.42
CA ASN A 14 20.68 10.86 2.66
C ASN A 14 20.39 11.94 3.70
N PHE A 15 20.81 11.69 4.93
CA PHE A 15 20.76 12.66 6.01
C PHE A 15 21.65 13.84 5.65
N ASP A 16 21.05 15.01 5.64
CA ASP A 16 21.80 16.26 5.56
C ASP A 16 22.47 16.48 6.94
N VAL A 17 23.72 16.09 7.07
CA VAL A 17 24.51 16.13 8.31
C VAL A 17 24.84 17.59 8.69
N GLU A 18 24.52 18.57 7.86
CA GLU A 18 24.88 19.97 8.08
C GLU A 18 23.99 20.71 9.10
N SER A 19 22.84 20.14 9.52
CA SER A 19 21.95 20.86 10.47
C SER A 19 22.27 20.62 11.95
N GLY A 20 23.13 19.67 12.32
CA GLY A 20 23.48 19.38 13.72
C GLY A 20 22.33 18.80 14.57
N PHE A 21 21.15 18.60 14.00
CA PHE A 21 19.96 18.13 14.70
C PHE A 21 19.39 16.90 14.00
N ALA A 22 19.67 15.71 14.53
CA ALA A 22 19.15 14.47 13.96
C ALA A 22 18.79 13.48 15.05
N VAL A 23 17.59 12.93 14.95
CA VAL A 23 17.15 11.69 15.61
C VAL A 23 16.95 10.65 14.53
N SER A 24 17.77 9.61 14.52
CA SER A 24 17.62 8.50 13.59
C SER A 24 17.09 7.27 14.33
N HIS A 25 15.93 6.78 13.91
CA HIS A 25 15.37 5.55 14.41
C HIS A 25 15.66 4.39 13.47
N GLN A 26 16.27 3.33 13.99
CA GLN A 26 16.49 2.10 13.25
C GLN A 26 15.19 1.31 13.17
N TYR A 27 14.36 1.63 12.17
CA TYR A 27 13.15 0.89 11.90
C TYR A 27 13.49 -0.35 11.08
N ASP A 28 13.38 -1.50 11.72
CA ASP A 28 13.58 -2.78 11.04
C ASP A 28 12.27 -3.21 10.36
N ARG A 29 12.20 -3.03 9.05
CA ARG A 29 11.04 -3.43 8.24
C ARG A 29 10.81 -4.93 8.23
N SER A 30 11.82 -5.74 8.53
CA SER A 30 11.65 -7.19 8.72
C SER A 30 10.83 -7.52 9.96
N LEU A 31 10.74 -6.58 10.91
CA LEU A 31 9.87 -6.65 12.09
C LEU A 31 8.44 -6.15 11.81
N GLY A 32 8.07 -5.85 10.55
CA GLY A 32 6.71 -5.46 10.19
C GLY A 32 5.64 -6.43 10.70
N VAL A 33 6.04 -7.67 10.97
CA VAL A 33 5.22 -8.71 11.59
C VAL A 33 5.83 -9.15 12.92
N ILE A 34 5.20 -8.77 14.02
CA ILE A 34 5.60 -9.14 15.38
C ILE A 34 4.73 -10.29 15.88
N ARG A 35 5.32 -11.25 16.59
CA ARG A 35 4.57 -12.36 17.18
C ARG A 35 3.85 -11.92 18.46
N PRO A 36 2.60 -12.39 18.70
CA PRO A 36 1.86 -12.07 19.91
C PRO A 36 2.67 -12.35 21.19
N GLY A 37 2.55 -11.45 22.13
CA GLY A 37 3.25 -11.54 23.43
C GLY A 37 4.75 -11.25 23.37
N LYS A 38 5.36 -11.05 22.20
CA LYS A 38 6.79 -10.74 22.08
C LYS A 38 7.04 -9.24 22.23
N PRO A 39 7.95 -8.82 23.12
CA PRO A 39 8.37 -7.44 23.21
C PRO A 39 9.18 -7.03 21.98
N VAL A 40 9.13 -5.74 21.64
CA VAL A 40 9.88 -5.14 20.54
C VAL A 40 10.92 -4.18 21.07
N SER A 41 12.17 -4.38 20.70
CA SER A 41 13.25 -3.46 21.03
C SER A 41 13.35 -2.37 19.96
N LEU A 42 13.14 -1.13 20.35
CA LEU A 42 13.37 0.04 19.49
C LEU A 42 14.81 0.52 19.70
N ARG A 43 15.46 0.97 18.62
CA ARG A 43 16.80 1.55 18.66
C ARG A 43 16.82 2.87 17.94
N ALA A 44 17.51 3.85 18.54
CA ALA A 44 17.72 5.15 17.92
C ALA A 44 19.16 5.63 18.12
N THR A 45 19.62 6.49 17.24
CA THR A 45 20.88 7.22 17.35
C THR A 45 20.63 8.71 17.27
N THR A 46 21.43 9.48 17.99
CA THR A 46 21.37 10.96 17.99
C THR A 46 22.77 11.52 18.11
N VAL A 47 22.92 12.79 17.76
CA VAL A 47 24.08 13.56 18.21
C VAL A 47 24.07 13.72 19.76
N PRO A 48 25.22 14.01 20.41
CA PRO A 48 25.32 14.00 21.87
C PRO A 48 24.41 14.97 22.62
N GLU A 49 23.93 15.99 21.92
CA GLU A 49 23.13 17.10 22.47
C GLU A 49 21.71 16.73 22.87
N TYR A 50 21.22 15.55 22.51
CA TYR A 50 19.90 15.09 22.96
C TYR A 50 19.97 14.57 24.39
N VAL A 51 19.03 15.04 25.20
CA VAL A 51 18.97 14.74 26.64
C VAL A 51 17.88 13.71 26.98
N GLU A 52 16.88 13.58 26.11
CA GLU A 52 15.76 12.68 26.30
C GLU A 52 15.24 12.20 24.95
N LEU A 53 14.82 10.93 24.86
CA LEU A 53 14.07 10.36 23.74
C LEU A 53 12.87 9.60 24.28
N ASN A 54 11.73 9.75 23.61
CA ASN A 54 10.49 9.02 23.89
C ASN A 54 9.88 8.46 22.61
N ALA A 55 9.33 7.25 22.68
CA ALA A 55 8.32 6.82 21.72
C ALA A 55 6.94 7.13 22.27
N TYR A 56 6.08 7.73 21.48
CA TYR A 56 4.65 7.85 21.79
C TYR A 56 3.92 6.80 20.98
N VAL A 57 3.16 5.95 21.65
CA VAL A 57 2.60 4.72 21.09
C VAL A 57 1.08 4.75 21.19
N LEU A 58 0.41 4.56 20.04
CA LEU A 58 -1.05 4.49 19.96
C LEU A 58 -1.46 3.21 19.20
N GLU A 59 -2.31 2.40 19.81
CA GLU A 59 -2.81 1.16 19.23
C GLU A 59 -4.11 1.39 18.45
N GLY A 60 -4.28 0.67 17.35
CA GLY A 60 -5.49 0.69 16.54
C GLY A 60 -5.23 0.75 15.03
N ASN A 61 -6.30 0.60 14.25
CA ASN A 61 -6.22 0.51 12.79
C ASN A 61 -5.79 1.82 12.11
N GLY A 62 -5.75 2.94 12.83
CA GLY A 62 -5.45 4.24 12.24
C GLY A 62 -6.49 4.68 11.20
N PRO A 63 -6.16 5.61 10.33
CA PRO A 63 -4.88 6.34 10.33
C PRO A 63 -4.78 7.29 11.53
N TYR A 64 -3.58 7.50 12.01
CA TYR A 64 -3.32 8.48 13.08
C TYR A 64 -2.27 9.48 12.60
N SER A 65 -2.55 10.76 12.79
CA SER A 65 -1.55 11.80 12.60
C SER A 65 -0.47 11.73 13.70
N PRO A 66 0.75 12.23 13.44
CA PRO A 66 1.77 12.36 14.48
C PRO A 66 1.29 13.11 15.72
N HIS A 67 0.45 14.13 15.52
CA HIS A 67 -0.13 14.93 16.61
C HIS A 67 -1.06 14.09 17.49
N GLU A 68 -1.97 13.31 16.90
CA GLU A 68 -2.85 12.41 17.63
C GLU A 68 -2.06 11.36 18.44
N ILE A 69 -1.00 10.80 17.84
CA ILE A 69 -0.14 9.83 18.53
C ILE A 69 0.58 10.51 19.71
N ARG A 70 1.03 11.75 19.52
CA ARG A 70 1.68 12.53 20.60
C ARG A 70 0.75 12.85 21.75
N GLU A 71 -0.50 13.21 21.46
CA GLU A 71 -1.49 13.59 22.47
C GLU A 71 -2.14 12.40 23.17
N LYS A 72 -2.52 11.37 22.41
CA LYS A 72 -3.33 10.25 22.91
C LYS A 72 -2.50 9.01 23.25
N GLY A 73 -1.27 8.93 22.73
CA GLY A 73 -0.40 7.79 22.89
C GLY A 73 0.26 7.69 24.26
N THR A 74 0.66 6.47 24.60
CA THR A 74 1.44 6.21 25.80
C THR A 74 2.91 6.50 25.54
N SER A 75 3.54 7.31 26.39
CA SER A 75 4.99 7.58 26.33
C SER A 75 5.80 6.38 26.82
N VAL A 76 6.79 6.00 26.03
CA VAL A 76 7.77 4.95 26.34
C VAL A 76 9.17 5.55 26.24
N PRO A 77 9.88 5.74 27.38
CA PRO A 77 11.17 6.38 27.39
C PRO A 77 12.26 5.47 26.78
N PHE A 78 13.18 6.08 26.07
CA PHE A 78 14.43 5.44 25.66
C PHE A 78 15.51 5.64 26.74
N TYR A 79 16.36 4.67 26.86
CA TYR A 79 17.53 4.68 27.75
C TYR A 79 18.81 4.66 26.93
N ARG A 80 19.85 5.31 27.41
CA ARG A 80 21.19 5.27 26.81
C ARG A 80 21.72 3.84 26.80
N SER A 81 22.23 3.39 25.64
CA SER A 81 22.81 2.06 25.46
C SER A 81 23.99 2.14 24.48
N GLY A 82 25.21 2.07 25.00
CA GLY A 82 26.41 2.32 24.20
C GLY A 82 26.39 3.68 23.53
N ASN A 83 26.57 3.72 22.22
CA ASN A 83 26.53 4.96 21.42
C ASN A 83 25.14 5.38 20.95
N GLY A 84 24.07 4.71 21.44
CA GLY A 84 22.71 4.97 21.01
C GLY A 84 21.71 4.96 22.15
N TRP A 85 20.47 4.75 21.79
CA TRP A 85 19.32 4.72 22.66
C TRP A 85 18.50 3.47 22.37
N THR A 86 17.90 2.90 23.43
CA THR A 86 17.02 1.74 23.31
C THR A 86 15.77 1.93 24.14
N ALA A 87 14.64 1.47 23.63
CA ALA A 87 13.39 1.34 24.35
C ALA A 87 12.78 -0.04 24.07
N THR A 88 11.87 -0.49 24.93
CA THR A 88 11.18 -1.74 24.72
C THR A 88 9.69 -1.52 24.77
N LEU A 89 9.02 -1.83 23.65
CA LEU A 89 7.57 -1.92 23.64
C LEU A 89 7.17 -3.28 24.21
N PRO A 90 6.26 -3.34 25.18
CA PRO A 90 5.77 -4.62 25.70
C PRO A 90 5.04 -5.42 24.63
N GLY A 91 5.02 -6.74 24.77
CA GLY A 91 4.28 -7.63 23.87
C GLY A 91 2.79 -7.30 23.84
N ARG A 92 2.18 -7.46 22.67
CA ARG A 92 0.79 -7.17 22.42
C ARG A 92 0.00 -8.41 22.02
N PRO A 93 -1.33 -8.43 22.17
CA PRO A 93 -2.19 -9.47 21.64
C PRO A 93 -2.09 -9.60 20.12
N ASP A 94 -2.56 -10.73 19.61
CA ASP A 94 -2.72 -10.96 18.18
C ASP A 94 -3.61 -9.88 17.54
N ARG A 95 -3.35 -9.53 16.27
CA ARG A 95 -4.08 -8.55 15.46
C ARG A 95 -3.95 -7.09 15.92
N THR A 96 -3.11 -6.80 16.91
CA THR A 96 -2.84 -5.41 17.29
C THR A 96 -2.00 -4.72 16.22
N ILE A 97 -2.41 -3.50 15.85
CA ILE A 97 -1.60 -2.56 15.08
C ILE A 97 -1.06 -1.52 16.06
N VAL A 98 0.26 -1.39 16.09
CA VAL A 98 1.00 -0.47 16.96
C VAL A 98 1.55 0.65 16.09
N ASN A 99 1.05 1.87 16.27
CA ASN A 99 1.54 3.06 15.59
C ASN A 99 2.33 3.89 16.59
N TYR A 100 3.48 4.43 16.18
CA TYR A 100 4.28 5.26 17.07
C TYR A 100 5.12 6.30 16.33
N ILE A 101 5.48 7.34 17.04
CA ILE A 101 6.50 8.33 16.65
C ILE A 101 7.64 8.31 17.66
N VAL A 102 8.82 8.75 17.25
CA VAL A 102 9.98 8.91 18.14
C VAL A 102 10.34 10.40 18.21
N GLU A 103 10.30 10.94 19.41
CA GLU A 103 10.57 12.34 19.73
C GLU A 103 11.84 12.45 20.57
N GLY A 104 12.71 13.38 20.23
CA GLY A 104 13.91 13.69 20.99
C GLY A 104 13.92 15.14 21.47
N LEU A 105 14.26 15.34 22.73
CA LEU A 105 14.48 16.65 23.33
C LEU A 105 15.96 17.00 23.23
N HIS A 106 16.27 18.05 22.47
CA HIS A 106 17.59 18.62 22.39
C HIS A 106 17.87 19.55 23.60
N ARG A 107 19.14 19.68 24.01
CA ARG A 107 19.52 20.55 25.16
C ARG A 107 19.14 22.03 25.00
N SER A 108 18.91 22.48 23.77
CA SER A 108 18.38 23.82 23.50
C SER A 108 16.89 24.01 23.83
N GLY A 109 16.20 22.91 24.22
CA GLY A 109 14.78 22.89 24.48
C GLY A 109 13.91 22.60 23.26
N HIS A 110 14.50 22.43 22.08
CA HIS A 110 13.76 22.07 20.87
C HIS A 110 13.45 20.57 20.81
N LEU A 111 12.26 20.25 20.29
CA LEU A 111 11.82 18.88 20.01
C LEU A 111 12.08 18.54 18.55
N HIS A 112 12.61 17.36 18.31
CA HIS A 112 12.85 16.82 16.96
C HIS A 112 12.28 15.41 16.85
N TYR A 113 11.85 15.03 15.65
CA TYR A 113 11.22 13.73 15.39
C TYR A 113 12.09 12.85 14.50
N ALA A 114 12.09 11.54 14.77
CA ALA A 114 12.82 10.59 13.92
C ALA A 114 12.23 10.58 12.51
N ASP A 115 13.12 10.64 11.51
CA ASP A 115 12.82 10.64 10.08
C ASP A 115 11.78 11.71 9.66
N GLY A 116 11.60 12.72 10.52
CA GLY A 116 10.73 13.86 10.30
C GLY A 116 11.53 15.15 10.16
N ARG A 117 10.95 16.12 9.46
CA ARG A 117 11.41 17.52 9.47
C ARG A 117 10.58 18.28 10.50
N LEU A 118 11.17 19.30 11.12
CA LEU A 118 10.41 20.22 11.94
C LEU A 118 9.37 20.97 11.08
N PRO A 119 8.16 21.18 11.58
CA PRO A 119 7.48 20.88 12.86
C PRO A 119 6.86 19.48 12.92
N HIS A 120 6.15 19.14 14.00
CA HIS A 120 5.58 17.82 14.34
C HIS A 120 4.78 17.13 13.23
N GLU A 121 4.05 17.90 12.44
CA GLU A 121 3.23 17.42 11.30
C GLU A 121 4.02 16.64 10.25
N PHE A 122 5.34 16.73 10.30
CA PHE A 122 6.25 15.99 9.40
C PHE A 122 6.94 14.80 10.09
N ALA A 123 6.60 14.51 11.34
CA ALA A 123 7.11 13.31 12.00
C ALA A 123 6.62 12.05 11.27
N ARG A 124 7.51 11.09 11.09
CA ARG A 124 7.13 9.79 10.52
C ARG A 124 6.37 8.97 11.55
N VAL A 125 5.24 8.41 11.15
CA VAL A 125 4.55 7.37 11.89
C VAL A 125 5.14 6.01 11.48
N PHE A 126 5.64 5.28 12.46
CA PHE A 126 6.09 3.90 12.31
C PHE A 126 4.97 2.96 12.71
N THR A 127 4.84 1.85 12.01
CA THR A 127 3.77 0.89 12.27
C THR A 127 4.30 -0.52 12.39
N HIS A 128 3.88 -1.23 13.44
CA HIS A 128 4.06 -2.67 13.57
C HIS A 128 2.73 -3.38 13.64
N ARG A 129 2.63 -4.49 12.94
CA ARG A 129 1.49 -5.39 13.01
C ARG A 129 1.85 -6.60 13.86
N VAL A 130 1.02 -6.90 14.87
CA VAL A 130 1.16 -8.12 15.69
C VAL A 130 0.27 -9.20 15.11
N THR A 131 0.85 -10.33 14.70
CA THR A 131 0.06 -11.44 14.16
C THR A 131 0.69 -12.81 14.46
N SER A 132 -0.17 -13.76 14.80
CA SER A 132 0.16 -15.18 14.87
C SER A 132 0.17 -15.84 13.49
N ARG A 133 -0.45 -15.21 12.50
CA ARG A 133 -0.58 -15.74 11.13
C ARG A 133 0.78 -15.90 10.47
N ARG A 134 0.85 -16.87 9.59
CA ARG A 134 1.97 -17.09 8.68
C ARG A 134 1.48 -16.93 7.26
N PRO A 135 2.35 -16.59 6.31
CA PRO A 135 1.97 -16.67 4.90
C PRO A 135 1.36 -18.04 4.59
N PRO A 136 0.35 -18.09 3.73
CA PRO A 136 -0.22 -19.37 3.28
C PRO A 136 0.86 -20.31 2.75
N ALA A 137 0.73 -21.62 3.02
CA ALA A 137 1.78 -22.59 2.67
C ALA A 137 2.13 -22.61 1.18
N TRP A 138 1.14 -22.35 0.31
CA TRP A 138 1.34 -22.31 -1.13
C TRP A 138 2.33 -21.22 -1.60
N THR A 139 2.52 -20.16 -0.81
CA THR A 139 3.45 -19.06 -1.18
C THR A 139 4.92 -19.49 -1.15
N ASN A 140 5.27 -20.61 -0.43
CA ASN A 140 6.64 -21.11 -0.38
C ASN A 140 7.11 -21.69 -1.72
N ASP A 141 6.19 -22.25 -2.49
CA ASP A 141 6.47 -22.94 -3.75
C ASP A 141 5.81 -22.23 -4.94
N ALA A 142 5.37 -20.98 -4.75
CA ALA A 142 4.69 -20.22 -5.78
C ALA A 142 5.62 -19.88 -6.96
N VAL A 143 5.22 -20.30 -8.15
CA VAL A 143 5.77 -19.87 -9.43
C VAL A 143 4.74 -18.94 -10.06
N VAL A 144 4.97 -17.64 -9.90
CA VAL A 144 4.02 -16.60 -10.32
C VAL A 144 4.27 -16.21 -11.77
N TYR A 145 3.23 -16.26 -12.60
CA TYR A 145 3.26 -15.75 -13.96
C TYR A 145 2.37 -14.52 -14.09
N GLN A 146 2.95 -13.40 -14.50
CA GLN A 146 2.21 -12.18 -14.78
C GLN A 146 1.54 -12.28 -16.14
N ILE A 147 0.24 -12.02 -16.22
CA ILE A 147 -0.52 -11.94 -17.47
C ILE A 147 -0.98 -10.49 -17.67
N PHE A 148 -0.48 -9.87 -18.74
CA PHE A 148 -1.05 -8.64 -19.25
C PHE A 148 -2.28 -9.03 -20.10
N VAL A 149 -3.48 -8.98 -19.50
CA VAL A 149 -4.68 -9.62 -20.04
C VAL A 149 -4.98 -9.16 -21.47
N ASP A 150 -5.01 -7.83 -21.70
CA ASP A 150 -5.26 -7.28 -23.05
C ASP A 150 -4.27 -7.76 -24.12
N ARG A 151 -3.05 -8.13 -23.74
CA ARG A 151 -1.94 -8.50 -24.64
C ARG A 151 -1.69 -10.01 -24.75
N PHE A 152 -2.47 -10.83 -24.05
CA PHE A 152 -2.18 -12.25 -23.92
C PHE A 152 -2.91 -13.09 -24.97
N ALA A 153 -4.19 -13.29 -24.81
CA ALA A 153 -5.02 -14.11 -25.68
C ALA A 153 -6.51 -13.75 -25.50
N ASN A 154 -7.34 -14.16 -26.44
CA ASN A 154 -8.79 -14.25 -26.32
C ASN A 154 -9.27 -15.66 -26.65
N ALA A 155 -10.59 -15.88 -26.75
CA ALA A 155 -11.16 -17.19 -27.04
C ALA A 155 -10.68 -17.80 -28.39
N ASP A 156 -10.26 -16.99 -29.34
CA ASP A 156 -9.79 -17.41 -30.68
C ASP A 156 -8.27 -17.72 -30.71
N GLY A 157 -7.56 -17.39 -29.61
CA GLY A 157 -6.12 -17.64 -29.47
C GLY A 157 -5.30 -16.38 -29.14
N PRO A 158 -3.96 -16.42 -29.36
CA PRO A 158 -3.09 -15.27 -29.03
C PRO A 158 -3.47 -14.04 -29.84
N VAL A 159 -3.54 -12.88 -29.16
CA VAL A 159 -3.82 -11.61 -29.83
C VAL A 159 -2.58 -11.02 -30.50
N GLY A 160 -2.77 -10.32 -31.61
CA GLY A 160 -1.72 -9.56 -32.27
C GLY A 160 -1.36 -8.27 -31.52
N MET A 161 -0.16 -7.74 -31.79
CA MET A 161 0.18 -6.41 -31.31
C MET A 161 -0.71 -5.35 -31.99
N PRO A 162 -1.28 -4.39 -31.25
CA PRO A 162 -2.06 -3.31 -31.82
C PRO A 162 -1.19 -2.37 -32.67
N ALA A 163 -1.86 -1.52 -33.47
CA ALA A 163 -1.17 -0.59 -34.37
C ALA A 163 -0.28 0.44 -33.64
N ASP A 164 -0.61 0.76 -32.40
CA ASP A 164 0.22 1.52 -31.48
C ASP A 164 0.01 1.06 -30.03
N ASP A 165 0.91 1.48 -29.15
CA ASP A 165 0.96 1.01 -27.76
C ASP A 165 -0.23 1.47 -26.90
N HIS A 166 -1.07 2.39 -27.38
CA HIS A 166 -2.22 2.93 -26.64
C HIS A 166 -3.54 2.26 -26.97
N HIS A 167 -3.59 1.42 -27.99
CA HIS A 167 -4.80 0.71 -28.38
C HIS A 167 -4.91 -0.67 -27.71
N PHE A 168 -6.15 -1.11 -27.52
CA PHE A 168 -6.43 -2.47 -27.04
C PHE A 168 -6.04 -3.50 -28.11
N ALA A 169 -5.45 -4.61 -27.66
CA ALA A 169 -5.17 -5.76 -28.50
C ALA A 169 -6.32 -6.78 -28.52
N GLY A 170 -7.19 -6.73 -27.50
CA GLY A 170 -8.38 -7.56 -27.43
C GLY A 170 -8.17 -8.93 -26.76
N GLY A 171 -7.16 -9.07 -25.92
CA GLY A 171 -7.05 -10.18 -24.98
C GLY A 171 -8.09 -10.05 -23.87
N ASP A 172 -8.54 -11.19 -23.33
CA ASP A 172 -9.58 -11.26 -22.32
C ASP A 172 -9.37 -12.42 -21.33
N LEU A 173 -10.26 -12.54 -20.33
CA LEU A 173 -10.17 -13.59 -19.32
C LEU A 173 -10.51 -14.99 -19.89
N HIS A 174 -11.33 -15.09 -20.93
CA HIS A 174 -11.58 -16.37 -21.61
C HIS A 174 -10.31 -16.87 -22.28
N GLY A 175 -9.52 -15.97 -22.88
CA GLY A 175 -8.20 -16.32 -23.43
C GLY A 175 -7.22 -16.79 -22.36
N VAL A 176 -7.27 -16.21 -21.17
CA VAL A 176 -6.46 -16.69 -20.04
C VAL A 176 -6.92 -18.09 -19.63
N THR A 177 -8.23 -18.30 -19.47
CA THR A 177 -8.83 -19.61 -19.13
C THR A 177 -8.45 -20.70 -20.12
N ALA A 178 -8.51 -20.41 -21.41
CA ALA A 178 -8.14 -21.35 -22.48
C ALA A 178 -6.65 -21.75 -22.44
N ASN A 179 -5.78 -20.95 -21.83
CA ASN A 179 -4.35 -21.20 -21.76
C ASN A 179 -3.86 -21.75 -20.40
N LEU A 180 -4.75 -22.08 -19.46
CA LEU A 180 -4.35 -22.59 -18.14
C LEU A 180 -3.55 -23.90 -18.21
N ASP A 181 -3.88 -24.80 -19.12
CA ASP A 181 -3.13 -26.04 -19.31
C ASP A 181 -1.69 -25.78 -19.80
N TRP A 182 -1.50 -24.80 -20.68
CA TRP A 182 -0.17 -24.38 -21.10
C TRP A 182 0.63 -23.80 -19.94
N LEU A 183 0.02 -22.96 -19.11
CA LEU A 183 0.65 -22.40 -17.91
C LEU A 183 1.03 -23.49 -16.89
N THR A 184 0.13 -24.47 -16.68
CA THR A 184 0.39 -25.61 -15.79
C THR A 184 1.57 -26.45 -16.32
N ASN A 185 1.63 -26.71 -17.62
CA ASN A 185 2.74 -27.46 -18.25
C ASN A 185 4.07 -26.69 -18.16
N LEU A 186 4.03 -25.36 -18.07
CA LEU A 186 5.21 -24.52 -17.84
C LEU A 186 5.69 -24.55 -16.37
N GLY A 187 4.89 -25.13 -15.47
CA GLY A 187 5.16 -25.21 -14.03
C GLY A 187 4.63 -24.02 -13.24
N VAL A 188 3.78 -23.19 -13.83
CA VAL A 188 3.11 -22.08 -13.15
C VAL A 188 2.01 -22.63 -12.25
N ASN A 189 1.95 -22.15 -11.01
CA ASN A 189 0.91 -22.49 -10.04
C ASN A 189 0.26 -21.27 -9.38
N CYS A 190 0.61 -20.07 -9.86
CA CYS A 190 0.00 -18.82 -9.45
C CYS A 190 0.00 -17.83 -10.63
N ILE A 191 -1.15 -17.28 -10.99
CA ILE A 191 -1.25 -16.23 -12.00
C ILE A 191 -1.53 -14.89 -11.34
N TRP A 192 -0.87 -13.85 -11.84
CA TRP A 192 -1.14 -12.47 -11.51
C TRP A 192 -1.69 -11.77 -12.75
N LEU A 193 -2.95 -11.37 -12.69
CA LEU A 193 -3.60 -10.57 -13.73
C LEU A 193 -3.25 -9.10 -13.54
N THR A 194 -2.76 -8.42 -14.60
CA THR A 194 -2.74 -6.94 -14.60
C THR A 194 -4.15 -6.39 -14.42
N PRO A 195 -4.34 -5.10 -14.07
CA PRO A 195 -5.67 -4.61 -13.71
C PRO A 195 -6.74 -4.93 -14.74
N VAL A 196 -7.83 -5.52 -14.28
CA VAL A 196 -8.98 -5.94 -15.11
C VAL A 196 -10.26 -5.19 -14.80
N PHE A 197 -10.19 -4.21 -13.88
CA PHE A 197 -11.34 -3.39 -13.51
C PHE A 197 -11.71 -2.41 -14.63
N THR A 198 -12.96 -1.94 -14.62
CA THR A 198 -13.45 -1.00 -15.63
C THR A 198 -12.57 0.24 -15.69
N CYS A 199 -12.06 0.55 -16.88
CA CYS A 199 -11.13 1.66 -17.13
C CYS A 199 -11.24 2.15 -18.58
N ASP A 200 -10.60 3.29 -18.89
CA ASP A 200 -10.53 3.79 -20.27
C ASP A 200 -9.23 3.39 -20.98
N SER A 201 -8.21 3.02 -20.23
CA SER A 201 -6.89 2.69 -20.78
C SER A 201 -6.71 1.19 -20.97
N TYR A 202 -5.87 0.82 -21.93
CA TYR A 202 -5.51 -0.57 -22.19
C TYR A 202 -4.74 -1.24 -21.04
N HIS A 203 -4.07 -0.43 -20.18
CA HIS A 203 -3.26 -0.93 -19.08
C HIS A 203 -4.04 -1.14 -17.77
N GLY A 204 -5.21 -0.46 -17.60
CA GLY A 204 -6.10 -0.65 -16.46
C GLY A 204 -5.70 -0.01 -15.13
N TYR A 205 -4.53 0.66 -15.04
CA TYR A 205 -4.08 1.28 -13.78
C TYR A 205 -4.82 2.56 -13.39
N ASP A 206 -5.74 3.03 -14.22
CA ASP A 206 -6.60 4.20 -13.99
C ASP A 206 -8.08 3.79 -13.96
N ALA A 207 -8.42 2.88 -13.06
CA ALA A 207 -9.78 2.33 -12.93
C ALA A 207 -10.82 3.43 -12.69
N THR A 208 -11.93 3.35 -13.42
CA THR A 208 -13.13 4.19 -13.26
C THR A 208 -14.17 3.55 -12.36
N ASP A 209 -14.12 2.22 -12.20
CA ASP A 209 -14.87 1.43 -11.23
C ASP A 209 -13.97 0.32 -10.69
N LEU A 210 -13.92 0.17 -9.38
CA LEU A 210 -13.05 -0.80 -8.69
C LEU A 210 -13.77 -2.10 -8.31
N LYS A 211 -15.08 -2.19 -8.57
CA LYS A 211 -15.90 -3.36 -8.19
C LYS A 211 -16.64 -4.01 -9.37
N THR A 212 -16.19 -3.74 -10.58
CA THR A 212 -16.74 -4.32 -11.81
C THR A 212 -15.59 -4.69 -12.74
N ILE A 213 -15.57 -5.93 -13.23
CA ILE A 213 -14.63 -6.33 -14.28
C ILE A 213 -15.04 -5.65 -15.59
N ASP A 214 -14.07 -5.13 -16.31
CA ASP A 214 -14.31 -4.47 -17.57
C ASP A 214 -14.99 -5.45 -18.57
N PRO A 215 -16.11 -5.06 -19.20
CA PRO A 215 -16.80 -5.91 -20.16
C PRO A 215 -15.90 -6.36 -21.34
N ARG A 216 -14.86 -5.58 -21.66
CA ARG A 216 -13.88 -5.96 -22.68
C ARG A 216 -13.07 -7.19 -22.28
N PHE A 217 -12.92 -7.45 -20.99
CA PHE A 217 -12.26 -8.66 -20.47
C PHE A 217 -13.24 -9.81 -20.21
N GLY A 218 -14.52 -9.67 -20.54
CA GLY A 218 -15.55 -10.68 -20.35
C GLY A 218 -16.44 -10.49 -19.13
N GLY A 219 -16.23 -9.42 -18.35
CA GLY A 219 -17.05 -9.11 -17.18
C GLY A 219 -16.83 -10.06 -16.00
N ASP A 220 -17.68 -9.93 -15.00
CA ASP A 220 -17.58 -10.67 -13.73
C ASP A 220 -17.72 -12.19 -13.92
N GLU A 221 -18.55 -12.64 -14.86
CA GLU A 221 -18.74 -14.06 -15.15
C GLU A 221 -17.45 -14.72 -15.67
N ALA A 222 -16.70 -14.03 -16.53
CA ALA A 222 -15.42 -14.54 -17.04
C ALA A 222 -14.35 -14.65 -15.94
N LEU A 223 -14.40 -13.77 -14.93
CA LEU A 223 -13.51 -13.88 -13.78
C LEU A 223 -13.85 -15.10 -12.92
N VAL A 224 -15.13 -15.36 -12.68
CA VAL A 224 -15.59 -16.57 -11.95
C VAL A 224 -15.14 -17.84 -12.68
N GLU A 225 -15.38 -17.93 -13.98
CA GLU A 225 -14.94 -19.08 -14.80
C GLU A 225 -13.42 -19.30 -14.72
N LEU A 226 -12.64 -18.22 -14.79
CA LEU A 226 -11.20 -18.30 -14.70
C LEU A 226 -10.73 -18.81 -13.33
N ILE A 227 -11.31 -18.26 -12.24
CA ILE A 227 -10.93 -18.65 -10.88
C ILE A 227 -11.25 -20.12 -10.63
N ASP A 228 -12.45 -20.57 -10.99
CA ASP A 228 -12.86 -21.97 -10.84
C ASP A 228 -11.93 -22.90 -11.64
N ALA A 229 -11.68 -22.58 -12.90
CA ALA A 229 -10.81 -23.38 -13.75
C ALA A 229 -9.34 -23.39 -13.28
N ALA A 230 -8.84 -22.30 -12.69
CA ALA A 230 -7.51 -22.23 -12.11
C ALA A 230 -7.43 -23.06 -10.82
N HIS A 231 -8.42 -22.95 -9.95
CA HIS A 231 -8.49 -23.72 -8.69
C HIS A 231 -8.58 -25.23 -8.96
N ASP A 232 -9.34 -25.67 -9.97
CA ASP A 232 -9.41 -27.07 -10.39
C ASP A 232 -8.04 -27.65 -10.78
N ARG A 233 -7.12 -26.79 -11.20
CA ARG A 233 -5.71 -27.12 -11.53
C ARG A 233 -4.73 -26.92 -10.37
N GLY A 234 -5.23 -26.54 -9.19
CA GLY A 234 -4.41 -26.18 -8.03
C GLY A 234 -3.64 -24.87 -8.19
N MET A 235 -4.00 -24.05 -9.18
CA MET A 235 -3.41 -22.73 -9.38
C MET A 235 -4.09 -21.68 -8.50
N ARG A 236 -3.36 -20.59 -8.19
CA ARG A 236 -3.85 -19.43 -7.46
C ARG A 236 -4.00 -18.24 -8.40
N VAL A 237 -4.97 -17.37 -8.10
CA VAL A 237 -5.27 -16.16 -8.88
C VAL A 237 -5.09 -14.92 -8.02
N LEU A 238 -4.17 -14.04 -8.44
CA LEU A 238 -3.93 -12.73 -7.84
C LEU A 238 -4.47 -11.65 -8.75
N LEU A 239 -5.24 -10.72 -8.19
CA LEU A 239 -5.59 -9.48 -8.88
C LEU A 239 -4.55 -8.39 -8.61
N ASP A 240 -4.47 -7.42 -9.51
CA ASP A 240 -3.69 -6.20 -9.30
C ASP A 240 -4.55 -5.18 -8.51
N LEU A 241 -4.19 -4.89 -7.28
CA LEU A 241 -4.82 -3.85 -6.48
C LEU A 241 -4.01 -2.56 -6.60
N VAL A 242 -4.67 -1.49 -7.05
CA VAL A 242 -4.07 -0.16 -7.27
C VAL A 242 -4.57 0.82 -6.20
N PRO A 243 -4.05 0.78 -4.96
CA PRO A 243 -4.60 1.60 -3.89
C PRO A 243 -4.14 3.05 -3.92
N ASN A 244 -3.02 3.34 -4.57
CA ASN A 244 -2.38 4.67 -4.53
C ASN A 244 -3.14 5.74 -5.33
N HIS A 245 -3.79 5.37 -6.42
CA HIS A 245 -4.45 6.30 -7.35
C HIS A 245 -5.60 5.62 -8.08
N ILE A 246 -6.49 6.41 -8.65
CA ILE A 246 -7.62 5.96 -9.46
C ILE A 246 -7.75 6.86 -10.69
N SER A 247 -8.70 6.58 -11.58
CA SER A 247 -9.00 7.48 -12.69
C SER A 247 -9.56 8.83 -12.21
N HIS A 248 -9.21 9.91 -12.91
CA HIS A 248 -9.85 11.21 -12.71
C HIS A 248 -11.35 11.20 -13.07
N LYS A 249 -11.85 10.14 -13.71
CA LYS A 249 -13.27 9.91 -14.03
C LYS A 249 -14.00 9.06 -12.98
N HIS A 250 -13.27 8.49 -12.03
CA HIS A 250 -13.86 7.68 -10.96
C HIS A 250 -14.85 8.51 -10.13
N PRO A 251 -16.02 7.97 -9.72
CA PRO A 251 -17.02 8.70 -8.93
C PRO A 251 -16.48 9.39 -7.68
N TRP A 252 -15.52 8.78 -6.97
CA TRP A 252 -14.90 9.40 -5.80
C TRP A 252 -14.19 10.71 -6.16
N PHE A 253 -13.44 10.73 -7.26
CA PHE A 253 -12.70 11.93 -7.64
C PHE A 253 -13.59 12.99 -8.26
N THR A 254 -14.59 12.59 -9.06
CA THR A 254 -15.55 13.56 -9.64
C THR A 254 -16.38 14.24 -8.56
N SER A 255 -16.82 13.50 -7.53
CA SER A 255 -17.47 14.05 -6.34
C SER A 255 -16.53 14.99 -5.56
N ALA A 256 -15.30 14.57 -5.31
CA ALA A 256 -14.28 15.38 -4.63
C ALA A 256 -14.05 16.72 -5.35
N ARG A 257 -13.92 16.72 -6.67
CA ARG A 257 -13.76 17.94 -7.48
C ARG A 257 -14.97 18.87 -7.43
N ALA A 258 -16.16 18.32 -7.26
CA ALA A 258 -17.39 19.07 -7.09
C ALA A 258 -17.59 19.59 -5.65
N GLY A 259 -16.66 19.33 -4.73
CA GLY A 259 -16.76 19.69 -3.31
C GLY A 259 -17.65 18.75 -2.50
N GLY A 260 -17.87 17.53 -2.97
CA GLY A 260 -18.63 16.49 -2.29
C GLY A 260 -17.92 15.88 -1.08
N ALA A 261 -18.51 14.82 -0.52
CA ALA A 261 -18.04 14.17 0.70
C ALA A 261 -16.62 13.57 0.58
N GLU A 262 -16.21 13.23 -0.63
CA GLU A 262 -14.91 12.64 -0.94
C GLU A 262 -13.79 13.68 -1.12
N LYS A 263 -14.05 14.99 -0.89
CA LYS A 263 -13.07 16.04 -1.10
C LYS A 263 -11.74 15.75 -0.42
N ASP A 264 -11.77 15.35 0.84
CA ASP A 264 -10.58 15.08 1.64
C ASP A 264 -9.98 13.68 1.39
N TRP A 265 -10.59 12.89 0.49
CA TRP A 265 -10.02 11.63 0.01
C TRP A 265 -8.88 11.84 -1.00
N PHE A 266 -8.65 13.09 -1.39
CA PHE A 266 -7.59 13.49 -2.32
C PHE A 266 -6.86 14.72 -1.79
N PHE A 267 -5.70 14.99 -2.36
CA PHE A 267 -4.85 16.12 -1.95
C PHE A 267 -5.02 17.26 -2.96
N PHE A 268 -5.77 18.29 -2.60
CA PHE A 268 -5.95 19.49 -3.41
C PHE A 268 -5.07 20.63 -2.89
N ASN A 269 -4.52 21.41 -3.80
CA ASN A 269 -3.85 22.68 -3.52
C ASN A 269 -4.85 23.84 -3.59
N ASP A 270 -4.47 25.02 -3.08
CA ASP A 270 -5.31 26.23 -3.08
C ASP A 270 -5.69 26.71 -4.48
N ASP A 271 -4.88 26.39 -5.49
CA ASP A 271 -5.12 26.73 -6.90
C ASP A 271 -6.05 25.72 -7.61
N GLY A 272 -6.54 24.72 -6.89
CA GLY A 272 -7.41 23.65 -7.41
C GLY A 272 -6.66 22.53 -8.15
N SER A 273 -5.34 22.60 -8.24
CA SER A 273 -4.53 21.46 -8.65
C SER A 273 -4.52 20.37 -7.58
N TYR A 274 -4.12 19.16 -7.93
CA TYR A 274 -4.14 18.01 -7.01
C TYR A 274 -2.90 17.14 -7.17
N LEU A 275 -2.58 16.41 -6.12
CA LEU A 275 -1.49 15.44 -6.15
C LEU A 275 -1.87 14.26 -7.06
N MET A 276 -0.95 13.88 -7.95
CA MET A 276 -1.17 12.86 -8.97
C MET A 276 0.02 11.89 -9.06
N PHE A 277 -0.24 10.71 -9.59
CA PHE A 277 0.77 9.68 -9.79
C PHE A 277 1.73 10.08 -10.91
N PHE A 278 3.01 10.27 -10.57
CA PHE A 278 4.09 10.67 -11.49
C PHE A 278 3.75 11.81 -12.46
N GLY A 279 2.90 12.76 -12.05
CA GLY A 279 2.50 13.88 -12.88
C GLY A 279 1.40 13.58 -13.91
N SER A 280 0.83 12.38 -13.88
CA SER A 280 -0.31 12.02 -14.74
C SER A 280 -1.61 12.66 -14.24
N VAL A 281 -2.12 13.64 -14.98
CA VAL A 281 -3.37 14.33 -14.63
C VAL A 281 -4.61 13.41 -14.64
N THR A 282 -4.48 12.22 -15.22
CA THR A 282 -5.57 11.23 -15.25
C THR A 282 -5.60 10.34 -14.03
N MET A 283 -4.55 10.39 -13.16
CA MET A 283 -4.36 9.49 -12.02
C MET A 283 -4.21 10.26 -10.70
N PRO A 284 -5.30 10.85 -10.16
CA PRO A 284 -5.27 11.51 -8.86
C PRO A 284 -4.91 10.54 -7.74
N LYS A 285 -4.01 10.99 -6.84
CA LYS A 285 -3.58 10.21 -5.69
C LYS A 285 -4.66 10.18 -4.62
N VAL A 286 -5.00 8.96 -4.16
CA VAL A 286 -5.94 8.73 -3.05
C VAL A 286 -5.24 8.97 -1.71
N ASN A 287 -5.89 9.69 -0.82
CA ASN A 287 -5.46 9.90 0.55
C ASN A 287 -5.92 8.73 1.44
N LEU A 288 -5.13 7.66 1.48
CA LEU A 288 -5.42 6.49 2.32
C LEU A 288 -5.12 6.72 3.82
N ASP A 289 -4.67 7.91 4.18
CA ASP A 289 -4.63 8.36 5.57
C ASP A 289 -5.91 9.13 5.99
N HIS A 290 -6.90 9.23 5.07
CA HIS A 290 -8.26 9.60 5.40
C HIS A 290 -9.07 8.34 5.77
N PRO A 291 -9.76 8.28 6.93
CA PRO A 291 -10.41 7.06 7.44
C PRO A 291 -11.40 6.43 6.46
N HIS A 292 -12.25 7.24 5.81
CA HIS A 292 -13.27 6.75 4.90
C HIS A 292 -12.67 6.29 3.56
N ALA A 293 -11.68 7.00 3.01
CA ALA A 293 -10.99 6.56 1.79
C ALA A 293 -10.26 5.22 2.02
N ARG A 294 -9.61 5.09 3.17
CA ARG A 294 -8.98 3.84 3.61
C ARG A 294 -9.99 2.70 3.70
N ALA A 295 -11.10 2.91 4.40
CA ALA A 295 -12.14 1.91 4.57
C ALA A 295 -12.74 1.47 3.22
N ALA A 296 -13.00 2.43 2.32
CA ALA A 296 -13.53 2.15 0.99
C ALA A 296 -12.54 1.34 0.14
N MET A 297 -11.23 1.63 0.20
CA MET A 297 -10.22 0.87 -0.55
C MET A 297 -10.02 -0.54 0.02
N ILE A 298 -10.05 -0.70 1.35
CA ILE A 298 -10.00 -2.01 2.00
C ILE A 298 -11.25 -2.84 1.63
N ASP A 299 -12.43 -2.21 1.59
CA ASP A 299 -13.68 -2.85 1.20
C ASP A 299 -13.67 -3.32 -0.27
N VAL A 300 -12.99 -2.60 -1.16
CA VAL A 300 -12.74 -3.08 -2.54
C VAL A 300 -11.97 -4.41 -2.53
N ALA A 301 -10.89 -4.49 -1.78
CA ALA A 301 -10.12 -5.72 -1.71
C ALA A 301 -10.90 -6.85 -1.02
N ALA A 302 -11.61 -6.54 0.06
CA ALA A 302 -12.46 -7.49 0.75
C ALA A 302 -13.57 -8.04 -0.15
N TYR A 303 -14.17 -7.19 -0.99
CA TYR A 303 -15.21 -7.56 -1.93
C TYR A 303 -14.76 -8.66 -2.90
N TRP A 304 -13.65 -8.46 -3.61
CA TRP A 304 -13.17 -9.45 -4.58
C TRP A 304 -12.78 -10.78 -3.93
N MET A 305 -12.26 -10.74 -2.71
CA MET A 305 -11.93 -11.97 -1.98
C MET A 305 -13.16 -12.71 -1.48
N ARG A 306 -14.20 -11.99 -1.01
CA ARG A 306 -15.44 -12.62 -0.49
C ARG A 306 -16.33 -13.15 -1.61
N GLU A 307 -16.55 -12.32 -2.63
CA GLU A 307 -17.56 -12.61 -3.64
C GLU A 307 -17.03 -13.50 -4.77
N PHE A 308 -15.73 -13.39 -5.08
CA PHE A 308 -15.12 -14.10 -6.21
C PHE A 308 -14.07 -15.13 -5.80
N GLY A 309 -13.64 -15.15 -4.56
CA GLY A 309 -12.68 -16.15 -4.09
C GLY A 309 -11.26 -15.97 -4.62
N VAL A 310 -10.84 -14.73 -4.97
CA VAL A 310 -9.45 -14.48 -5.35
C VAL A 310 -8.50 -14.83 -4.20
N ASP A 311 -7.32 -15.36 -4.51
CA ASP A 311 -6.37 -15.86 -3.51
C ASP A 311 -5.52 -14.76 -2.89
N GLY A 312 -5.48 -13.56 -3.49
CA GLY A 312 -4.74 -12.44 -2.98
C GLY A 312 -4.51 -11.34 -4.01
N TYR A 313 -3.55 -10.47 -3.71
CA TYR A 313 -3.29 -9.28 -4.52
C TYR A 313 -1.80 -9.08 -4.76
N ARG A 314 -1.48 -8.61 -5.95
CA ARG A 314 -0.26 -7.82 -6.17
C ARG A 314 -0.63 -6.35 -5.94
N ILE A 315 0.12 -5.67 -5.11
CA ILE A 315 -0.13 -4.27 -4.77
C ILE A 315 0.69 -3.37 -5.70
N ASP A 316 -0.01 -2.52 -6.48
CA ASP A 316 0.67 -1.53 -7.29
C ASP A 316 1.17 -0.37 -6.43
N HIS A 317 2.31 0.18 -6.81
CA HIS A 317 2.94 1.34 -6.17
C HIS A 317 2.90 1.31 -4.63
N ALA A 318 3.34 0.20 -4.03
CA ALA A 318 3.32 -0.04 -2.58
C ALA A 318 4.08 1.01 -1.73
N LEU A 319 4.87 1.90 -2.36
CA LEU A 319 5.54 3.03 -1.68
C LEU A 319 4.60 4.23 -1.44
N GLY A 320 3.43 4.26 -2.07
CA GLY A 320 2.50 5.38 -1.96
C GLY A 320 1.65 5.38 -0.70
N PRO A 321 1.00 4.26 -0.34
CA PRO A 321 0.23 4.14 0.89
C PRO A 321 1.12 4.01 2.15
N SER A 322 0.55 4.36 3.31
CA SER A 322 1.24 4.22 4.60
C SER A 322 1.33 2.75 5.06
N GLU A 323 2.32 2.46 5.91
CA GLU A 323 2.49 1.13 6.51
C GLU A 323 1.24 0.71 7.33
N SER A 324 0.58 1.68 7.95
CA SER A 324 -0.66 1.43 8.71
C SER A 324 -1.84 1.03 7.81
N PHE A 325 -1.89 1.51 6.56
CA PHE A 325 -2.87 1.03 5.59
C PHE A 325 -2.67 -0.46 5.29
N PHE A 326 -1.44 -0.88 5.00
CA PHE A 326 -1.16 -2.30 4.72
C PHE A 326 -1.40 -3.21 5.92
N ALA A 327 -1.14 -2.72 7.14
CA ALA A 327 -1.44 -3.47 8.36
C ALA A 327 -2.97 -3.68 8.52
N ALA A 328 -3.76 -2.63 8.28
CA ALA A 328 -5.21 -2.70 8.35
C ALA A 328 -5.80 -3.58 7.23
N LEU A 329 -5.32 -3.41 5.99
CA LEU A 329 -5.69 -4.25 4.84
C LEU A 329 -5.43 -5.74 5.14
N SER A 330 -4.23 -6.07 5.61
CA SER A 330 -3.87 -7.44 5.95
C SER A 330 -4.75 -8.02 7.05
N ASN A 331 -5.08 -7.24 8.09
CA ASN A 331 -5.97 -7.71 9.15
C ASN A 331 -7.37 -8.04 8.61
N GLU A 332 -7.91 -7.22 7.70
CA GLU A 332 -9.22 -7.47 7.10
C GLU A 332 -9.19 -8.71 6.20
N LEU A 333 -8.21 -8.81 5.30
CA LEU A 333 -8.14 -9.94 4.35
C LEU A 333 -7.90 -11.29 5.04
N GLU A 334 -7.13 -11.31 6.13
CA GLU A 334 -6.91 -12.52 6.94
C GLU A 334 -8.16 -13.00 7.70
N GLU A 335 -9.20 -12.16 7.85
CA GLU A 335 -10.49 -12.61 8.38
C GLU A 335 -11.31 -13.37 7.33
N ILE A 336 -11.14 -13.00 6.07
CA ILE A 336 -11.88 -13.59 4.95
C ILE A 336 -11.23 -14.92 4.55
N ASN A 337 -9.91 -14.91 4.38
CA ASN A 337 -9.13 -16.09 3.97
C ASN A 337 -7.89 -16.20 4.86
N PRO A 338 -7.96 -16.98 5.95
CA PRO A 338 -6.90 -17.12 6.92
C PRO A 338 -5.70 -17.93 6.44
#